data_0fef8b3abea96f439442f4e2c71b3204
#
_entry.id   0fef8b3abea96f439442f4e2c71b3204
#
_cell.length_a   1.000
_cell.length_b   1.000
_cell.length_c   1.000
_cell.angle_alpha   90.00
_cell.angle_beta   90.00
_cell.angle_gamma   90.00
#
_symmetry.space_group_name_H-M   'P 1'
#
loop_
_entity.id
_entity.type
_entity.pdbx_description
1 polymer ?
#
loop_
_entity_poly.entity_id
_entity_poly.type
_entity_poly.pdbx_seq_one_letter_code
_entity_poly.pdbx_strand_id
1 'polypeptide(L)'
;MKIRILFILVLFTSLQSISKAESVLVKNHPIDTVKSVKQFFLEGKIGGHMRNFFMSTTNNKVLKDHFANAIGFELNYETAKVKGFSLGIAGLFTFNTFSTKLDALDLLTNKTARLETELFDIEDPKNKTDLDRLDELFLNFEDEKFDVTLGRFTFNSPLINPQDGRMKPYSSQGINTNIYFNKSTTLKLAAFNNFSPRGTIKWYSIDDVLGIYTTGVNSDGTPSGYKGITNSNVVIATGFEQHFGKAFKLNLWDYVIQNVSNTAYLKAEFELGKNFEFGFEAQHQNKISNGGNANTANAYFEQEKSFLYGSKIGFHKNKFALSLNYLRITDDGKFLFPREFGREQFFVTVPRGRLEGLS
;
A
#
# COMPACT_ATOMS: atom_id res chain seq x y z
N MET A 1 -35.88 -14.18 0.45
CA MET A 1 -34.80 -13.17 0.67
C MET A 1 -34.36 -13.25 2.13
N LYS A 2 -33.30 -14.00 2.42
CA LYS A 2 -32.79 -14.17 3.81
C LYS A 2 -31.57 -13.28 3.97
N ILE A 3 -31.74 -12.20 4.71
CA ILE A 3 -30.64 -11.30 5.11
C ILE A 3 -29.75 -12.06 6.09
N ARG A 4 -28.53 -12.42 5.68
CA ARG A 4 -27.51 -12.94 6.58
C ARG A 4 -26.72 -11.74 7.12
N ILE A 5 -27.09 -11.27 8.31
CA ILE A 5 -26.31 -10.31 9.08
C ILE A 5 -25.17 -11.09 9.74
N LEU A 6 -23.96 -10.90 9.25
CA LEU A 6 -22.76 -11.47 9.87
C LEU A 6 -22.24 -10.46 10.91
N PHE A 7 -22.60 -10.65 12.18
CA PHE A 7 -21.96 -9.95 13.30
C PHE A 7 -20.63 -10.63 13.62
N ILE A 8 -19.53 -9.99 13.25
CA ILE A 8 -18.20 -10.39 13.73
C ILE A 8 -17.85 -9.49 14.91
N LEU A 9 -18.08 -10.00 16.11
CA LEU A 9 -17.58 -9.40 17.35
C LEU A 9 -16.14 -9.88 17.54
N VAL A 10 -15.16 -9.06 17.17
CA VAL A 10 -13.74 -9.36 17.41
C VAL A 10 -13.27 -8.56 18.62
N LEU A 11 -13.17 -9.22 19.76
CA LEU A 11 -12.48 -8.69 20.94
C LEU A 11 -10.96 -8.86 20.70
N PHE A 12 -10.29 -7.81 20.24
CA PHE A 12 -8.84 -7.75 20.20
C PHE A 12 -8.31 -6.94 21.38
N THR A 13 -7.66 -7.60 22.33
CA THR A 13 -6.67 -6.96 23.18
C THR A 13 -5.36 -6.87 22.39
N SER A 14 -5.29 -5.92 21.46
CA SER A 14 -4.04 -5.62 20.78
C SER A 14 -3.25 -4.65 21.67
N LEU A 15 -2.09 -5.10 22.13
CA LEU A 15 -0.98 -4.20 22.44
C LEU A 15 -0.58 -3.52 21.12
N GLN A 16 -1.36 -2.53 20.71
CA GLN A 16 -0.89 -1.62 19.68
C GLN A 16 0.19 -0.76 20.34
N SER A 17 1.44 -0.97 19.92
CA SER A 17 2.39 0.12 19.93
C SER A 17 1.67 1.28 19.26
N ILE A 18 1.39 2.32 20.03
CA ILE A 18 0.87 3.59 19.54
C ILE A 18 1.96 4.11 18.61
N SER A 19 1.84 3.84 17.34
CA SER A 19 2.52 4.60 16.32
C SER A 19 1.97 6.02 16.54
N LYS A 20 2.79 6.87 17.14
CA LYS A 20 2.54 8.30 17.14
C LYS A 20 2.29 8.65 15.69
N ALA A 21 1.06 9.01 15.35
CA ALA A 21 0.80 9.73 14.13
C ALA A 21 1.77 10.90 14.17
N GLU A 22 2.80 10.85 13.34
CA GLU A 22 3.64 12.01 13.11
C GLU A 22 2.69 13.08 12.63
N SER A 23 2.42 14.04 13.51
CA SER A 23 1.80 15.28 13.11
C SER A 23 2.61 15.77 11.91
N VAL A 24 1.93 16.01 10.79
CA VAL A 24 2.52 16.75 9.67
C VAL A 24 2.94 18.11 10.23
N LEU A 25 4.14 18.12 10.78
CA LEU A 25 4.84 19.36 11.07
C LEU A 25 5.16 19.93 9.71
N VAL A 26 4.49 21.03 9.36
CA VAL A 26 5.07 21.95 8.38
C VAL A 26 6.49 22.17 8.86
N LYS A 27 7.42 21.56 8.17
CA LYS A 27 8.83 21.64 8.48
C LYS A 27 9.25 23.09 8.25
N ASN A 28 9.30 23.89 9.33
CA ASN A 28 10.12 25.09 9.34
C ASN A 28 11.59 24.62 9.37
N HIS A 29 12.03 23.94 8.32
CA HIS A 29 13.45 23.74 8.11
C HIS A 29 13.92 24.88 7.22
N PRO A 30 14.93 25.65 7.66
CA PRO A 30 15.66 26.48 6.73
C PRO A 30 16.09 25.55 5.58
N ILE A 31 15.90 26.00 4.36
CA ILE A 31 16.45 25.31 3.19
C ILE A 31 17.95 25.45 3.35
N ASP A 32 18.58 24.44 3.96
CA ASP A 32 20.03 24.38 4.13
C ASP A 32 20.67 24.30 2.75
N THR A 33 21.05 25.45 2.24
CA THR A 33 21.72 25.55 0.96
C THR A 33 23.22 25.40 1.17
N VAL A 34 23.72 24.21 0.91
CA VAL A 34 25.16 23.99 0.82
C VAL A 34 25.76 24.76 -0.37
N LYS A 35 26.97 25.28 -0.22
CA LYS A 35 27.58 26.20 -1.19
C LYS A 35 28.45 25.50 -2.25
N SER A 36 28.66 24.20 -2.15
CA SER A 36 29.53 23.48 -3.08
C SER A 36 29.03 22.06 -3.36
N VAL A 37 29.39 21.54 -4.54
CA VAL A 37 29.11 20.14 -4.91
C VAL A 37 29.70 19.15 -3.91
N LYS A 38 30.87 19.45 -3.34
CA LYS A 38 31.48 18.64 -2.31
C LYS A 38 30.60 18.54 -1.07
N GLN A 39 30.07 19.66 -0.58
CA GLN A 39 29.15 19.68 0.56
C GLN A 39 27.82 18.97 0.24
N PHE A 40 27.30 19.10 -0.97
CA PHE A 40 26.09 18.40 -1.42
C PHE A 40 26.17 16.90 -1.15
N PHE A 41 27.30 16.27 -1.41
CA PHE A 41 27.50 14.85 -1.11
C PHE A 41 27.97 14.58 0.32
N LEU A 42 28.89 15.36 0.89
CA LEU A 42 29.48 15.06 2.20
C LEU A 42 28.53 15.35 3.38
N GLU A 43 27.63 16.29 3.25
CA GLU A 43 26.63 16.64 4.27
C GLU A 43 25.30 15.90 4.09
N GLY A 44 25.26 14.90 3.19
CA GLY A 44 24.13 13.99 3.02
C GLY A 44 23.94 13.10 4.23
N LYS A 45 22.76 12.48 4.30
CA LYS A 45 22.35 11.59 5.37
C LYS A 45 22.39 10.16 4.91
N ILE A 46 23.09 9.31 5.66
CA ILE A 46 23.06 7.86 5.49
C ILE A 46 22.10 7.31 6.54
N GLY A 47 21.22 6.41 6.11
CA GLY A 47 20.30 5.69 6.97
C GLY A 47 20.21 4.22 6.58
N GLY A 48 19.47 3.47 7.35
CA GLY A 48 19.18 2.09 7.05
C GLY A 48 18.65 1.34 8.26
N HIS A 49 18.17 0.15 8.02
CA HIS A 49 17.72 -0.74 9.06
C HIS A 49 18.01 -2.20 8.70
N MET A 50 18.07 -3.04 9.71
CA MET A 50 18.18 -4.49 9.57
C MET A 50 16.88 -5.16 10.00
N ARG A 51 16.51 -6.23 9.30
CA ARG A 51 15.28 -6.98 9.55
C ARG A 51 15.54 -8.48 9.51
N ASN A 52 14.95 -9.19 10.46
CA ASN A 52 14.79 -10.63 10.42
C ASN A 52 13.30 -10.97 10.41
N PHE A 53 12.89 -11.86 9.52
CA PHE A 53 11.49 -12.25 9.41
C PHE A 53 11.38 -13.76 9.24
N PHE A 54 10.73 -14.40 10.21
CA PHE A 54 10.38 -15.82 10.15
C PHE A 54 8.89 -15.97 9.86
N MET A 55 8.56 -16.81 8.90
CA MET A 55 7.18 -17.20 8.58
C MET A 55 7.04 -18.70 8.58
N SER A 56 5.88 -19.20 9.04
CA SER A 56 5.52 -20.59 8.98
C SER A 56 4.03 -20.75 8.76
N THR A 57 3.67 -21.60 7.81
CA THR A 57 2.30 -22.03 7.54
C THR A 57 2.20 -23.51 7.85
N THR A 58 1.48 -23.82 8.93
CA THR A 58 1.15 -25.21 9.30
C THR A 58 -0.23 -25.53 8.78
N ASN A 59 -0.32 -26.55 7.96
CA ASN A 59 -1.54 -26.98 7.31
C ASN A 59 -2.13 -28.23 7.96
N ASN A 60 -3.33 -28.59 7.57
CA ASN A 60 -3.88 -29.90 7.93
C ASN A 60 -3.09 -31.00 7.19
N LYS A 61 -3.01 -32.20 7.80
CA LYS A 61 -2.15 -33.34 7.42
C LYS A 61 -2.02 -33.68 5.93
N VAL A 62 -2.91 -33.19 5.10
CA VAL A 62 -2.97 -33.48 3.66
C VAL A 62 -2.20 -32.44 2.83
N LEU A 63 -2.05 -31.22 3.31
CA LEU A 63 -1.33 -30.15 2.64
C LEU A 63 0.08 -30.01 3.23
N LYS A 64 1.03 -29.55 2.41
CA LYS A 64 2.42 -29.33 2.85
C LYS A 64 2.52 -28.16 3.82
N ASP A 65 3.32 -28.35 4.85
CA ASP A 65 3.78 -27.29 5.72
C ASP A 65 4.94 -26.52 5.07
N HIS A 66 4.95 -25.23 5.26
CA HIS A 66 6.01 -24.36 4.77
C HIS A 66 6.56 -23.48 5.88
N PHE A 67 7.86 -23.22 5.83
CA PHE A 67 8.50 -22.20 6.64
C PHE A 67 9.64 -21.54 5.86
N ALA A 68 9.95 -20.31 6.24
CA ALA A 68 11.09 -19.58 5.71
C ALA A 68 11.57 -18.54 6.72
N ASN A 69 12.86 -18.28 6.72
CA ASN A 69 13.47 -17.18 7.44
C ASN A 69 14.31 -16.33 6.49
N ALA A 70 14.04 -15.04 6.53
CA ALA A 70 14.76 -14.04 5.77
C ALA A 70 15.50 -13.09 6.70
N ILE A 71 16.74 -12.77 6.37
CA ILE A 71 17.48 -11.64 6.93
C ILE A 71 17.70 -10.65 5.80
N GLY A 72 17.55 -9.37 6.10
CA GLY A 72 17.80 -8.31 5.12
C GLY A 72 18.17 -7.00 5.78
N PHE A 73 18.67 -6.10 4.99
CA PHE A 73 18.95 -4.73 5.39
C PHE A 73 18.64 -3.77 4.26
N GLU A 74 18.27 -2.58 4.65
CA GLU A 74 18.17 -1.41 3.78
C GLU A 74 19.37 -0.52 4.05
N LEU A 75 19.93 0.00 2.98
CA LEU A 75 20.88 1.09 3.04
C LEU A 75 20.35 2.23 2.18
N ASN A 76 20.17 3.39 2.78
CA ASN A 76 19.73 4.58 2.08
C ASN A 76 20.69 5.75 2.27
N TYR A 77 20.69 6.63 1.29
CA TYR A 77 21.47 7.85 1.31
C TYR A 77 20.67 8.96 0.61
N GLU A 78 20.60 10.11 1.26
CA GLU A 78 20.04 11.33 0.67
C GLU A 78 21.08 12.44 0.78
N THR A 79 21.33 13.13 -0.32
CA THR A 79 22.26 14.27 -0.34
C THR A 79 21.75 15.41 0.52
N ALA A 80 22.63 16.33 0.89
CA ALA A 80 22.19 17.63 1.40
C ALA A 80 21.40 18.39 0.33
N LYS A 81 20.69 19.47 0.72
CA LYS A 81 19.89 20.26 -0.21
C LYS A 81 20.71 21.41 -0.79
N VAL A 82 20.60 21.59 -2.11
CA VAL A 82 21.14 22.72 -2.84
C VAL A 82 20.00 23.44 -3.53
N LYS A 83 19.67 24.66 -3.10
CA LYS A 83 18.55 25.43 -3.63
C LYS A 83 17.23 24.63 -3.67
N GLY A 84 16.99 23.83 -2.63
CA GLY A 84 15.82 22.97 -2.52
C GLY A 84 15.98 21.59 -3.16
N PHE A 85 16.99 21.33 -3.99
CA PHE A 85 17.19 20.03 -4.65
C PHE A 85 17.98 19.06 -3.77
N SER A 86 17.54 17.79 -3.71
CA SER A 86 18.29 16.65 -3.16
C SER A 86 18.12 15.42 -4.05
N LEU A 87 19.05 14.47 -3.92
CA LEU A 87 19.03 13.16 -4.56
C LEU A 87 18.97 12.08 -3.50
N GLY A 88 18.11 11.10 -3.67
CA GLY A 88 17.99 9.95 -2.79
C GLY A 88 18.20 8.64 -3.52
N ILE A 89 18.81 7.68 -2.83
CA ILE A 89 18.98 6.30 -3.28
C ILE A 89 18.80 5.36 -2.10
N ALA A 90 18.09 4.24 -2.31
CA ALA A 90 17.98 3.16 -1.34
C ALA A 90 18.08 1.79 -2.01
N GLY A 91 18.89 0.90 -1.42
CA GLY A 91 19.01 -0.49 -1.79
C GLY A 91 18.49 -1.41 -0.70
N LEU A 92 17.72 -2.41 -1.07
CA LEU A 92 17.23 -3.47 -0.21
C LEU A 92 17.96 -4.77 -0.53
N PHE A 93 18.55 -5.37 0.48
CA PHE A 93 19.31 -6.60 0.39
C PHE A 93 18.61 -7.68 1.21
N THR A 94 18.32 -8.81 0.61
CA THR A 94 17.55 -9.88 1.26
C THR A 94 18.25 -11.22 1.08
N PHE A 95 18.32 -12.01 2.14
CA PHE A 95 18.97 -13.31 2.17
C PHE A 95 18.01 -14.36 2.70
N ASN A 96 17.85 -15.45 1.96
CA ASN A 96 17.15 -16.64 2.44
C ASN A 96 18.13 -17.45 3.33
N THR A 97 18.00 -17.35 4.63
CA THR A 97 18.89 -18.08 5.57
C THR A 97 18.54 -19.55 5.68
N PHE A 98 17.25 -19.88 5.66
CA PHE A 98 16.73 -21.22 5.53
C PHE A 98 15.26 -21.20 5.15
N SER A 99 14.82 -22.20 4.40
CA SER A 99 13.42 -22.39 4.02
C SER A 99 13.15 -23.84 3.62
N THR A 100 11.89 -24.23 3.66
CA THR A 100 11.40 -25.38 2.93
C THR A 100 11.59 -25.16 1.42
N LYS A 101 11.36 -26.18 0.63
CA LYS A 101 11.36 -26.07 -0.83
C LYS A 101 10.11 -25.29 -1.28
N LEU A 102 10.23 -23.97 -1.45
CA LEU A 102 9.10 -23.04 -1.70
C LEU A 102 8.47 -23.24 -3.09
N ASP A 103 9.24 -23.72 -4.06
CA ASP A 103 8.79 -24.05 -5.42
C ASP A 103 8.13 -25.44 -5.52
N ALA A 104 8.12 -26.24 -4.43
CA ALA A 104 7.49 -27.54 -4.44
C ALA A 104 5.97 -27.43 -4.53
N LEU A 105 5.39 -28.05 -5.55
CA LEU A 105 3.96 -28.14 -5.70
C LEU A 105 3.33 -29.02 -4.61
N ASP A 106 2.25 -28.55 -4.05
CA ASP A 106 1.37 -29.34 -3.22
C ASP A 106 0.55 -30.30 -4.10
N LEU A 107 0.48 -31.57 -3.73
CA LEU A 107 -0.15 -32.62 -4.56
C LEU A 107 -1.66 -32.44 -4.75
N LEU A 108 -2.33 -31.79 -3.81
CA LEU A 108 -3.79 -31.58 -3.88
C LEU A 108 -4.17 -30.30 -4.60
N THR A 109 -3.44 -29.21 -4.31
CA THR A 109 -3.78 -27.89 -4.82
C THR A 109 -3.02 -27.53 -6.10
N ASN A 110 -1.96 -28.30 -6.42
CA ASN A 110 -1.02 -28.01 -7.50
C ASN A 110 -0.44 -26.57 -7.44
N LYS A 111 -0.27 -26.05 -6.21
CA LYS A 111 0.27 -24.71 -5.94
C LYS A 111 1.54 -24.78 -5.11
N THR A 112 2.39 -23.77 -5.27
CA THR A 112 3.60 -23.57 -4.47
C THR A 112 3.27 -22.90 -3.13
N ALA A 113 4.29 -22.79 -2.24
CA ALA A 113 4.19 -21.98 -1.02
C ALA A 113 3.81 -20.52 -1.37
N ARG A 114 2.77 -20.00 -0.75
CA ARG A 114 2.24 -18.67 -1.09
C ARG A 114 2.80 -17.59 -0.18
N LEU A 115 2.69 -17.79 1.14
CA LEU A 115 2.99 -16.73 2.10
C LEU A 115 4.49 -16.56 2.33
N GLU A 116 5.22 -17.65 2.38
CA GLU A 116 6.67 -17.67 2.61
C GLU A 116 7.44 -17.13 1.42
N THR A 117 6.95 -17.30 0.20
CA THR A 117 7.53 -16.71 -1.01
C THR A 117 7.45 -15.19 -1.04
N GLU A 118 6.47 -14.58 -0.33
CA GLU A 118 6.37 -13.13 -0.18
C GLU A 118 7.57 -12.50 0.58
N LEU A 119 8.40 -13.30 1.23
CA LEU A 119 9.66 -12.81 1.83
C LEU A 119 10.74 -12.59 0.77
N PHE A 120 10.62 -13.23 -0.38
CA PHE A 120 11.68 -13.32 -1.41
C PHE A 120 11.21 -12.80 -2.76
N ASP A 121 10.81 -13.71 -3.65
CA ASP A 121 10.31 -13.41 -4.98
C ASP A 121 9.13 -14.35 -5.32
N ILE A 122 7.92 -13.79 -5.36
CA ILE A 122 6.70 -14.55 -5.69
C ILE A 122 6.62 -14.96 -7.15
N GLU A 123 7.35 -14.29 -8.03
CA GLU A 123 7.42 -14.59 -9.45
C GLU A 123 8.37 -15.75 -9.76
N ASP A 124 9.40 -15.94 -8.92
CA ASP A 124 10.32 -17.07 -9.00
C ASP A 124 10.60 -17.67 -7.61
N PRO A 125 9.77 -18.61 -7.15
CA PRO A 125 9.97 -19.28 -5.87
C PRO A 125 11.27 -20.10 -5.77
N LYS A 126 11.99 -20.30 -6.88
CA LYS A 126 13.31 -20.97 -6.91
C LYS A 126 14.44 -20.01 -6.59
N ASN A 127 14.22 -18.71 -6.80
CA ASN A 127 15.22 -17.69 -6.54
C ASN A 127 15.54 -17.62 -5.04
N LYS A 128 16.81 -17.86 -4.68
CA LYS A 128 17.30 -17.85 -3.30
C LYS A 128 18.46 -16.89 -3.06
N THR A 129 19.02 -16.34 -4.12
CA THR A 129 20.30 -15.62 -4.07
C THR A 129 20.24 -14.22 -4.67
N ASP A 130 19.46 -14.01 -5.71
CA ASP A 130 19.29 -12.70 -6.35
C ASP A 130 17.98 -12.08 -5.86
N LEU A 131 17.99 -11.57 -4.62
CA LEU A 131 16.81 -11.08 -3.91
C LEU A 131 16.88 -9.59 -3.60
N ASP A 132 17.89 -8.91 -4.15
CA ASP A 132 18.12 -7.49 -3.92
C ASP A 132 17.25 -6.63 -4.82
N ARG A 133 17.01 -5.38 -4.39
CA ARG A 133 16.23 -4.43 -5.17
C ARG A 133 16.74 -3.01 -4.96
N LEU A 134 17.01 -2.28 -6.05
CA LEU A 134 17.13 -0.83 -6.00
C LEU A 134 15.73 -0.25 -5.78
N ASP A 135 15.43 0.10 -4.52
CA ASP A 135 14.10 0.46 -4.07
C ASP A 135 13.77 1.93 -4.31
N GLU A 136 14.71 2.81 -4.01
CA GLU A 136 14.54 4.24 -4.25
C GLU A 136 15.68 4.79 -5.10
N LEU A 137 15.34 5.67 -6.01
CA LEU A 137 16.25 6.51 -6.79
C LEU A 137 15.45 7.72 -7.28
N PHE A 138 15.61 8.84 -6.60
CA PHE A 138 14.78 10.01 -6.88
C PHE A 138 15.55 11.33 -6.85
N LEU A 139 15.03 12.28 -7.59
CA LEU A 139 15.31 13.70 -7.45
C LEU A 139 14.15 14.33 -6.67
N ASN A 140 14.46 15.05 -5.60
CA ASN A 140 13.48 15.83 -4.85
C ASN A 140 13.78 17.33 -4.98
N PHE A 141 12.72 18.12 -5.07
CA PHE A 141 12.76 19.57 -4.91
C PHE A 141 11.77 19.97 -3.81
N GLU A 142 12.20 20.74 -2.83
CA GLU A 142 11.38 21.20 -1.71
C GLU A 142 11.49 22.72 -1.56
N ASP A 143 10.35 23.36 -1.44
CA ASP A 143 10.18 24.77 -1.11
C ASP A 143 9.19 24.88 0.08
N GLU A 144 8.99 26.07 0.61
CA GLU A 144 8.06 26.32 1.74
C GLU A 144 6.61 25.93 1.42
N LYS A 145 6.20 26.02 0.16
CA LYS A 145 4.83 25.81 -0.30
C LYS A 145 4.58 24.50 -0.99
N PHE A 146 5.61 23.83 -1.47
CA PHE A 146 5.44 22.56 -2.16
C PHE A 146 6.73 21.72 -2.15
N ASP A 147 6.59 20.43 -2.31
CA ASP A 147 7.67 19.53 -2.68
C ASP A 147 7.29 18.73 -3.91
N VAL A 148 8.30 18.33 -4.68
CA VAL A 148 8.16 17.48 -5.87
C VAL A 148 9.22 16.40 -5.82
N THR A 149 8.80 15.15 -5.96
CA THR A 149 9.70 13.99 -6.06
C THR A 149 9.50 13.32 -7.41
N LEU A 150 10.59 13.09 -8.13
CA LEU A 150 10.61 12.41 -9.43
C LEU A 150 11.54 11.20 -9.37
N GLY A 151 11.06 10.03 -9.78
CA GLY A 151 11.85 8.80 -9.82
C GLY A 151 11.18 7.65 -9.11
N ARG A 152 11.96 6.86 -8.37
CA ARG A 152 11.51 5.73 -7.55
C ARG A 152 11.46 6.13 -6.09
N PHE A 153 10.31 5.98 -5.46
CA PHE A 153 10.07 6.39 -4.08
C PHE A 153 8.93 5.60 -3.45
N THR A 154 8.86 5.60 -2.13
CA THR A 154 7.67 5.11 -1.41
C THR A 154 6.59 6.18 -1.38
N PHE A 155 5.35 5.81 -1.71
CA PHE A 155 4.18 6.70 -1.66
C PHE A 155 3.22 6.24 -0.58
N ASN A 156 2.56 7.17 0.11
CA ASN A 156 1.64 6.84 1.19
C ASN A 156 0.29 7.55 1.04
N SER A 157 -0.74 6.74 0.80
CA SER A 157 -2.15 7.12 0.75
C SER A 157 -3.03 5.96 1.23
N PRO A 158 -4.34 6.14 1.39
CA PRO A 158 -5.24 5.07 1.85
C PRO A 158 -5.21 3.78 1.04
N LEU A 159 -4.99 3.84 -0.28
CA LEU A 159 -5.03 2.68 -1.17
C LEU A 159 -3.68 2.37 -1.85
N ILE A 160 -2.83 3.37 -2.03
CA ILE A 160 -1.46 3.21 -2.55
C ILE A 160 -0.50 3.53 -1.41
N ASN A 161 0.20 2.51 -0.89
CA ASN A 161 1.03 2.70 0.29
C ASN A 161 2.12 1.62 0.40
N PRO A 162 3.21 1.89 1.15
CA PRO A 162 4.34 0.96 1.25
C PRO A 162 3.99 -0.34 1.98
N GLN A 163 3.00 -0.36 2.85
CA GLN A 163 2.62 -1.53 3.67
C GLN A 163 3.84 -2.39 4.06
N ASP A 164 4.81 -1.78 4.71
CA ASP A 164 6.11 -2.39 5.01
C ASP A 164 5.99 -3.50 6.09
N GLY A 165 5.35 -4.61 5.74
CA GLY A 165 5.07 -5.74 6.62
C GLY A 165 5.80 -7.03 6.24
N ARG A 166 6.81 -6.96 5.40
CA ARG A 166 7.66 -8.09 4.96
C ARG A 166 9.12 -7.63 4.88
N MET A 167 9.89 -8.20 3.95
CA MET A 167 11.28 -7.83 3.75
C MET A 167 11.46 -6.55 2.93
N LYS A 168 10.51 -6.23 2.07
CA LYS A 168 10.52 -5.07 1.17
C LYS A 168 9.19 -4.31 1.28
N PRO A 169 9.16 -2.99 1.12
CA PRO A 169 7.92 -2.22 0.97
C PRO A 169 7.32 -2.38 -0.43
N TYR A 170 6.11 -1.86 -0.65
CA TYR A 170 5.66 -1.49 -1.98
C TYR A 170 6.28 -0.16 -2.35
N SER A 171 6.83 -0.08 -3.57
CA SER A 171 7.49 1.13 -4.06
C SER A 171 6.92 1.54 -5.40
N SER A 172 6.91 2.84 -5.67
CA SER A 172 6.30 3.47 -6.84
C SER A 172 7.35 4.22 -7.65
N GLN A 173 7.18 4.28 -8.97
CA GLN A 173 7.99 5.12 -9.85
C GLN A 173 7.08 6.08 -10.59
N GLY A 174 7.47 7.35 -10.62
CA GLY A 174 6.69 8.41 -11.25
C GLY A 174 7.02 9.79 -10.71
N ILE A 175 6.02 10.62 -10.56
CA ILE A 175 6.10 11.94 -9.97
C ILE A 175 5.10 12.07 -8.82
N ASN A 176 5.52 12.70 -7.73
CA ASN A 176 4.67 13.08 -6.60
C ASN A 176 4.89 14.54 -6.26
N THR A 177 3.82 15.27 -5.96
CA THR A 177 3.85 16.67 -5.57
C THR A 177 2.93 16.89 -4.39
N ASN A 178 3.44 17.48 -3.31
CA ASN A 178 2.64 17.96 -2.19
C ASN A 178 2.62 19.50 -2.23
N ILE A 179 1.42 20.08 -2.14
CA ILE A 179 1.20 21.53 -2.13
C ILE A 179 0.61 21.91 -0.77
N TYR A 180 1.31 22.73 -0.02
CA TYR A 180 0.96 23.16 1.32
C TYR A 180 0.30 24.54 1.29
N PHE A 181 -1.04 24.60 1.35
CA PHE A 181 -1.76 25.88 1.43
C PHE A 181 -1.55 26.56 2.77
N ASN A 182 -1.48 25.76 3.83
CA ASN A 182 -1.16 26.16 5.21
C ASN A 182 -0.78 24.91 6.03
N LYS A 183 -0.55 25.09 7.35
CA LYS A 183 -0.18 23.99 8.28
C LYS A 183 -1.22 22.87 8.43
N SER A 184 -2.43 23.11 7.94
CA SER A 184 -3.57 22.20 8.13
C SER A 184 -4.17 21.71 6.82
N THR A 185 -3.71 22.22 5.67
CA THR A 185 -4.30 21.93 4.37
C THR A 185 -3.22 21.55 3.37
N THR A 186 -3.29 20.35 2.86
CA THR A 186 -2.35 19.81 1.86
C THR A 186 -3.11 19.21 0.68
N LEU A 187 -2.69 19.55 -0.54
CA LEU A 187 -3.08 18.86 -1.76
C LEU A 187 -1.92 17.98 -2.21
N LYS A 188 -2.20 16.72 -2.52
CA LYS A 188 -1.24 15.73 -3.01
C LYS A 188 -1.61 15.31 -4.43
N LEU A 189 -0.64 15.34 -5.32
CA LEU A 189 -0.81 14.95 -6.72
C LEU A 189 0.28 13.95 -7.06
N ALA A 190 -0.09 12.80 -7.61
CA ALA A 190 0.88 11.82 -8.03
C ALA A 190 0.46 11.14 -9.33
N ALA A 191 1.44 10.80 -10.15
CA ALA A 191 1.27 9.97 -11.34
C ALA A 191 2.37 8.91 -11.39
N PHE A 192 1.97 7.66 -11.58
CA PHE A 192 2.87 6.50 -11.56
C PHE A 192 2.82 5.76 -12.88
N ASN A 193 3.97 5.32 -13.34
CA ASN A 193 4.11 4.47 -14.53
C ASN A 193 4.65 3.07 -14.22
N ASN A 194 5.27 2.88 -13.05
CA ASN A 194 5.77 1.57 -12.60
C ASN A 194 5.55 1.38 -11.10
N PHE A 195 5.42 0.13 -10.71
CA PHE A 195 5.41 -0.30 -9.30
C PHE A 195 6.34 -1.49 -9.08
N SER A 196 6.81 -1.62 -7.85
CA SER A 196 7.50 -2.81 -7.37
C SER A 196 6.79 -3.34 -6.11
N PRO A 197 5.96 -4.39 -6.24
CA PRO A 197 5.26 -5.01 -5.13
C PRO A 197 6.23 -5.62 -4.10
N ARG A 198 5.84 -5.63 -2.85
CA ARG A 198 6.72 -6.03 -1.71
C ARG A 198 7.30 -7.45 -1.80
N GLY A 199 6.62 -8.38 -2.44
CA GLY A 199 7.07 -9.77 -2.59
C GLY A 199 7.81 -10.02 -3.90
N THR A 200 8.35 -8.97 -4.54
CA THR A 200 9.07 -9.04 -5.81
C THR A 200 10.43 -8.36 -5.73
N ILE A 201 11.27 -8.60 -6.75
CA ILE A 201 12.60 -7.98 -6.89
C ILE A 201 12.67 -7.03 -8.08
N LYS A 202 11.64 -6.98 -8.90
CA LYS A 202 11.60 -6.22 -10.16
C LYS A 202 10.67 -5.03 -10.09
N TRP A 203 10.81 -4.15 -11.05
CA TRP A 203 9.92 -3.05 -11.37
C TRP A 203 9.08 -3.44 -12.58
N TYR A 204 7.77 -3.18 -12.49
CA TYR A 204 6.79 -3.56 -13.49
C TYR A 204 6.05 -2.33 -13.99
N SER A 205 5.74 -2.27 -15.29
CA SER A 205 4.77 -1.34 -15.86
C SER A 205 3.37 -1.59 -15.28
N ILE A 206 2.41 -0.71 -15.51
CA ILE A 206 1.06 -0.85 -14.93
C ILE A 206 0.34 -2.08 -15.49
N ASP A 207 0.47 -2.36 -16.77
CA ASP A 207 -0.09 -3.54 -17.42
C ASP A 207 0.52 -4.86 -16.93
N ASP A 208 1.82 -4.89 -16.66
CA ASP A 208 2.52 -6.08 -16.18
C ASP A 208 2.34 -6.32 -14.67
N VAL A 209 2.16 -5.26 -13.87
CA VAL A 209 2.05 -5.40 -12.41
C VAL A 209 0.70 -5.96 -12.00
N LEU A 210 -0.38 -5.61 -12.71
CA LEU A 210 -1.73 -6.07 -12.42
C LEU A 210 -1.84 -7.58 -12.63
N GLY A 211 -2.13 -8.31 -11.55
CA GLY A 211 -2.25 -9.77 -11.54
C GLY A 211 -1.00 -10.53 -11.08
N ILE A 212 0.06 -9.85 -10.61
CA ILE A 212 1.19 -10.49 -9.91
C ILE A 212 0.67 -11.18 -8.65
N TYR A 213 -0.16 -10.52 -7.87
CA TYR A 213 -0.94 -11.18 -6.84
C TYR A 213 -2.24 -11.68 -7.48
N THR A 214 -2.34 -12.98 -7.72
CA THR A 214 -3.59 -13.60 -8.19
C THR A 214 -4.71 -13.37 -7.19
N THR A 215 -5.42 -12.28 -7.33
CA THR A 215 -6.52 -11.86 -6.49
C THR A 215 -7.76 -11.65 -7.33
N GLY A 216 -8.88 -11.94 -6.74
CA GLY A 216 -10.15 -11.87 -7.44
C GLY A 216 -10.52 -13.18 -8.13
N VAL A 217 -11.78 -13.26 -8.47
CA VAL A 217 -12.40 -14.36 -9.19
C VAL A 217 -13.19 -13.77 -10.36
N ASN A 218 -13.21 -14.49 -11.45
CA ASN A 218 -14.10 -14.21 -12.56
C ASN A 218 -15.57 -14.39 -12.13
N SER A 219 -16.51 -13.93 -12.94
CA SER A 219 -17.94 -14.08 -12.70
C SER A 219 -18.40 -15.54 -12.53
N ASP A 220 -17.67 -16.50 -13.11
CA ASP A 220 -17.89 -17.94 -12.97
C ASP A 220 -17.25 -18.56 -11.71
N GLY A 221 -16.58 -17.75 -10.87
CA GLY A 221 -15.91 -18.19 -9.66
C GLY A 221 -14.50 -18.74 -9.87
N THR A 222 -13.97 -18.78 -11.09
CA THR A 222 -12.61 -19.18 -11.37
C THR A 222 -11.61 -18.08 -10.98
N PRO A 223 -10.35 -18.40 -10.62
CA PRO A 223 -9.34 -17.39 -10.38
C PRO A 223 -9.13 -16.52 -11.62
N SER A 224 -9.19 -15.22 -11.45
CA SER A 224 -8.91 -14.27 -12.53
C SER A 224 -7.40 -14.18 -12.79
N GLY A 225 -7.02 -14.23 -14.05
CA GLY A 225 -5.62 -14.11 -14.46
C GLY A 225 -5.38 -12.80 -15.22
N TYR A 226 -5.32 -11.69 -14.52
CA TYR A 226 -5.19 -10.36 -15.16
C TYR A 226 -3.78 -10.04 -15.65
N LYS A 227 -2.79 -10.84 -15.27
CA LYS A 227 -1.39 -10.59 -15.60
C LYS A 227 -1.16 -10.56 -17.11
N GLY A 228 -0.59 -9.45 -17.60
CA GLY A 228 -0.26 -9.26 -19.00
C GLY A 228 -1.44 -9.09 -19.94
N ILE A 229 -2.68 -8.94 -19.42
CA ILE A 229 -3.88 -8.75 -20.24
C ILE A 229 -4.63 -7.44 -19.93
N THR A 230 -4.24 -6.72 -18.90
CA THR A 230 -4.84 -5.44 -18.55
C THR A 230 -4.16 -4.30 -19.33
N ASN A 231 -4.92 -3.51 -20.07
CA ASN A 231 -4.40 -2.38 -20.81
C ASN A 231 -4.43 -1.10 -19.95
N SER A 232 -3.30 -0.76 -19.37
CA SER A 232 -3.13 0.46 -18.57
C SER A 232 -1.67 0.87 -18.50
N ASN A 233 -1.36 2.19 -18.60
CA ASN A 233 0.00 2.70 -18.60
C ASN A 233 0.28 3.68 -17.46
N VAL A 234 -0.77 4.19 -16.80
CA VAL A 234 -0.62 5.20 -15.76
C VAL A 234 -1.67 5.05 -14.67
N VAL A 235 -1.23 5.29 -13.43
CA VAL A 235 -2.10 5.48 -12.27
C VAL A 235 -1.92 6.90 -11.78
N ILE A 236 -3.04 7.61 -11.55
CA ILE A 236 -3.04 8.97 -11.00
C ILE A 236 -3.70 8.91 -9.63
N ALA A 237 -3.10 9.58 -8.65
CA ALA A 237 -3.68 9.76 -7.33
C ALA A 237 -3.72 11.25 -6.98
N THR A 238 -4.90 11.72 -6.57
CA THR A 238 -5.12 13.09 -6.08
C THR A 238 -5.67 13.02 -4.66
N GLY A 239 -5.02 13.67 -3.71
CA GLY A 239 -5.38 13.67 -2.31
C GLY A 239 -5.58 15.08 -1.78
N PHE A 240 -6.60 15.31 -0.98
CA PHE A 240 -6.83 16.54 -0.23
C PHE A 240 -6.93 16.19 1.26
N GLU A 241 -6.01 16.71 2.06
CA GLU A 241 -5.97 16.48 3.50
C GLU A 241 -6.21 17.79 4.23
N GLN A 242 -7.20 17.81 5.12
CA GLN A 242 -7.57 18.96 5.91
C GLN A 242 -7.70 18.62 7.40
N HIS A 243 -7.01 19.36 8.23
CA HIS A 243 -7.13 19.29 9.68
C HIS A 243 -7.84 20.53 10.22
N PHE A 244 -8.93 20.35 10.94
CA PHE A 244 -9.63 21.41 11.65
C PHE A 244 -9.28 21.34 13.14
N GLY A 245 -8.14 21.93 13.50
CA GLY A 245 -7.54 21.78 14.81
C GLY A 245 -7.15 20.32 15.09
N LYS A 246 -7.36 19.87 16.32
CA LYS A 246 -7.16 18.47 16.73
C LYS A 246 -8.44 17.63 16.63
N ALA A 247 -9.58 18.30 16.52
CA ALA A 247 -10.88 17.63 16.68
C ALA A 247 -11.41 16.97 15.43
N PHE A 248 -11.01 17.43 14.23
CA PHE A 248 -11.53 16.89 12.99
C PHE A 248 -10.47 16.80 11.90
N LYS A 249 -10.41 15.64 11.24
CA LYS A 249 -9.56 15.38 10.07
C LYS A 249 -10.43 14.91 8.92
N LEU A 250 -10.19 15.48 7.74
CA LEU A 250 -10.82 15.09 6.50
C LEU A 250 -9.75 14.71 5.49
N ASN A 251 -9.91 13.51 4.90
CA ASN A 251 -9.08 13.01 3.81
C ASN A 251 -10.00 12.68 2.63
N LEU A 252 -9.74 13.30 1.51
CA LEU A 252 -10.40 13.02 0.23
C LEU A 252 -9.35 12.54 -0.74
N TRP A 253 -9.64 11.46 -1.46
CA TRP A 253 -8.74 10.93 -2.47
C TRP A 253 -9.51 10.54 -3.72
N ASP A 254 -8.87 10.68 -4.86
CA ASP A 254 -9.31 10.18 -6.15
C ASP A 254 -8.17 9.41 -6.81
N TYR A 255 -8.44 8.18 -7.23
CA TYR A 255 -7.49 7.31 -7.89
C TYR A 255 -8.03 6.93 -9.26
N VAL A 256 -7.26 7.23 -10.30
CA VAL A 256 -7.56 6.85 -11.67
C VAL A 256 -6.56 5.83 -12.14
N ILE A 257 -7.00 4.60 -12.41
CA ILE A 257 -6.23 3.60 -13.15
C ILE A 257 -6.70 3.69 -14.59
N GLN A 258 -5.84 4.16 -15.47
CA GLN A 258 -6.17 4.40 -16.87
C GLN A 258 -6.83 3.18 -17.51
N ASN A 259 -7.94 3.39 -18.24
CA ASN A 259 -8.75 2.37 -18.92
C ASN A 259 -9.40 1.31 -17.99
N VAL A 260 -9.18 1.38 -16.67
CA VAL A 260 -9.64 0.38 -15.70
C VAL A 260 -10.75 0.93 -14.84
N SER A 261 -10.43 1.83 -13.92
CA SER A 261 -11.40 2.36 -12.95
C SER A 261 -11.01 3.71 -12.39
N ASN A 262 -12.00 4.44 -11.93
CA ASN A 262 -11.86 5.58 -11.03
C ASN A 262 -12.35 5.17 -9.63
N THR A 263 -11.65 5.59 -8.60
CA THR A 263 -11.98 5.32 -7.21
C THR A 263 -11.91 6.59 -6.38
N ALA A 264 -13.07 7.13 -6.00
CA ALA A 264 -13.18 8.23 -5.05
C ALA A 264 -13.25 7.66 -3.63
N TYR A 265 -12.48 8.25 -2.71
CA TYR A 265 -12.40 7.87 -1.31
C TYR A 265 -12.54 9.07 -0.39
N LEU A 266 -13.31 8.91 0.69
CA LEU A 266 -13.49 9.89 1.75
C LEU A 266 -13.23 9.21 3.09
N LYS A 267 -12.49 9.88 3.97
CA LYS A 267 -12.36 9.52 5.38
C LYS A 267 -12.47 10.76 6.24
N ALA A 268 -13.38 10.72 7.20
CA ALA A 268 -13.61 11.77 8.18
C ALA A 268 -13.44 11.19 9.58
N GLU A 269 -12.59 11.81 10.40
CA GLU A 269 -12.29 11.39 11.76
C GLU A 269 -12.52 12.55 12.73
N PHE A 270 -13.24 12.27 13.82
CA PHE A 270 -13.64 13.24 14.83
C PHE A 270 -13.16 12.78 16.20
N GLU A 271 -12.51 13.68 16.95
CA GLU A 271 -12.21 13.51 18.36
C GLU A 271 -13.20 14.29 19.21
N LEU A 272 -13.94 13.63 20.09
CA LEU A 272 -14.87 14.26 21.02
C LEU A 272 -14.32 14.21 22.45
N GLY A 273 -13.94 15.38 22.95
CA GLY A 273 -13.24 15.50 24.22
C GLY A 273 -11.85 14.87 24.16
N LYS A 274 -11.47 14.15 25.23
CA LYS A 274 -10.16 13.52 25.34
C LYS A 274 -10.18 11.99 25.14
N ASN A 275 -11.36 11.41 25.03
CA ASN A 275 -11.51 9.97 25.19
C ASN A 275 -12.30 9.30 24.05
N PHE A 276 -13.10 10.03 23.30
CA PHE A 276 -13.94 9.44 22.25
C PHE A 276 -13.45 9.83 20.88
N GLU A 277 -13.48 8.86 19.97
CA GLU A 277 -13.23 9.06 18.55
C GLU A 277 -14.37 8.48 17.71
N PHE A 278 -14.70 9.16 16.63
CA PHE A 278 -15.68 8.73 15.65
C PHE A 278 -15.05 8.80 14.27
N GLY A 279 -15.34 7.83 13.43
CA GLY A 279 -14.85 7.81 12.07
C GLY A 279 -15.96 7.44 11.09
N PHE A 280 -15.91 8.03 9.93
CA PHE A 280 -16.70 7.66 8.77
C PHE A 280 -15.78 7.55 7.55
N GLU A 281 -15.98 6.51 6.76
CA GLU A 281 -15.29 6.35 5.49
C GLU A 281 -16.24 5.87 4.41
N ALA A 282 -16.02 6.31 3.19
CA ALA A 282 -16.79 5.88 2.03
C ALA A 282 -15.89 5.79 0.80
N GLN A 283 -16.23 4.89 -0.09
CA GLN A 283 -15.54 4.71 -1.35
C GLN A 283 -16.55 4.41 -2.44
N HIS A 284 -16.38 5.07 -3.58
CA HIS A 284 -17.15 4.84 -4.78
C HIS A 284 -16.20 4.55 -5.93
N GLN A 285 -16.46 3.44 -6.63
CA GLN A 285 -15.70 3.03 -7.80
C GLN A 285 -16.58 3.04 -9.04
N ASN A 286 -16.02 3.49 -10.15
CA ASN A 286 -16.65 3.45 -11.47
C ASN A 286 -15.68 2.84 -12.48
N LYS A 287 -16.24 2.08 -13.42
CA LYS A 287 -15.50 1.58 -14.59
C LYS A 287 -15.06 2.75 -15.49
N ILE A 288 -13.84 2.65 -16.00
CA ILE A 288 -13.35 3.52 -17.08
C ILE A 288 -13.14 2.65 -18.32
N SER A 289 -13.63 3.14 -19.46
CA SER A 289 -13.54 2.44 -20.74
C SER A 289 -14.03 0.99 -20.64
N ASN A 290 -13.17 0.02 -20.92
CA ASN A 290 -13.50 -1.40 -20.92
C ASN A 290 -13.08 -2.13 -19.63
N GLY A 291 -12.80 -1.39 -18.53
CA GLY A 291 -12.37 -2.01 -17.27
C GLY A 291 -11.01 -2.68 -17.32
N GLY A 292 -10.16 -2.28 -18.28
CA GLY A 292 -8.82 -2.82 -18.48
C GLY A 292 -8.67 -3.83 -19.61
N ASN A 293 -9.77 -4.35 -20.19
CA ASN A 293 -9.71 -5.28 -21.31
C ASN A 293 -10.91 -5.16 -22.22
N ALA A 294 -10.72 -5.21 -23.54
CA ALA A 294 -11.80 -5.18 -24.53
C ALA A 294 -12.73 -6.40 -24.43
N ASN A 295 -12.20 -7.56 -24.05
CA ASN A 295 -13.00 -8.70 -23.67
C ASN A 295 -13.41 -8.55 -22.20
N THR A 296 -14.68 -8.29 -21.97
CA THR A 296 -15.25 -8.05 -20.62
C THR A 296 -14.98 -9.21 -19.66
N ALA A 297 -14.95 -10.45 -20.13
CA ALA A 297 -14.66 -11.63 -19.31
C ALA A 297 -13.21 -11.62 -18.77
N ASN A 298 -12.32 -10.82 -19.37
CA ASN A 298 -10.92 -10.65 -18.97
C ASN A 298 -10.66 -9.27 -18.35
N ALA A 299 -11.70 -8.43 -18.18
CA ALA A 299 -11.53 -7.11 -17.60
C ALA A 299 -11.25 -7.21 -16.10
N TYR A 300 -10.27 -6.42 -15.62
CA TYR A 300 -9.98 -6.32 -14.19
C TYR A 300 -11.19 -5.74 -13.42
N PHE A 301 -11.82 -4.68 -13.96
CA PHE A 301 -13.01 -4.05 -13.43
C PHE A 301 -14.21 -4.33 -14.34
N GLU A 302 -14.77 -5.55 -14.23
CA GLU A 302 -15.87 -6.04 -15.08
C GLU A 302 -17.16 -5.26 -14.83
N GLN A 303 -17.45 -4.96 -13.57
CA GLN A 303 -18.69 -4.30 -13.12
C GLN A 303 -18.70 -2.80 -13.47
N GLU A 304 -19.90 -2.19 -13.49
CA GLU A 304 -20.02 -0.75 -13.78
C GLU A 304 -19.59 0.13 -12.60
N LYS A 305 -19.93 -0.27 -11.39
CA LYS A 305 -19.66 0.49 -10.14
C LYS A 305 -19.55 -0.42 -8.94
N SER A 306 -19.01 0.15 -7.86
CA SER A 306 -19.00 -0.46 -6.52
C SER A 306 -19.07 0.65 -5.48
N PHE A 307 -19.73 0.39 -4.37
CA PHE A 307 -19.78 1.31 -3.26
C PHE A 307 -19.48 0.60 -1.94
N LEU A 308 -18.64 1.25 -1.12
CA LEU A 308 -18.25 0.78 0.20
C LEU A 308 -18.38 1.93 1.19
N TYR A 309 -18.87 1.64 2.39
CA TYR A 309 -18.83 2.59 3.49
C TYR A 309 -18.55 1.90 4.82
N GLY A 310 -17.93 2.65 5.72
CA GLY A 310 -17.56 2.18 7.03
C GLY A 310 -17.70 3.24 8.10
N SER A 311 -17.74 2.81 9.35
CA SER A 311 -17.76 3.68 10.50
C SER A 311 -16.96 3.10 11.65
N LYS A 312 -16.50 3.98 12.54
CA LYS A 312 -15.75 3.66 13.75
C LYS A 312 -16.30 4.45 14.91
N ILE A 313 -16.45 3.80 16.05
CA ILE A 313 -16.64 4.43 17.35
C ILE A 313 -15.56 3.89 18.27
N GLY A 314 -14.74 4.77 18.80
CA GLY A 314 -13.65 4.41 19.69
C GLY A 314 -13.71 5.14 21.02
N PHE A 315 -13.21 4.49 22.04
CA PHE A 315 -13.00 5.04 23.38
C PHE A 315 -11.58 4.71 23.83
N HIS A 316 -10.84 5.70 24.30
CA HIS A 316 -9.53 5.52 24.90
C HIS A 316 -9.38 6.30 26.20
N LYS A 317 -8.81 5.66 27.21
CA LYS A 317 -8.50 6.29 28.50
C LYS A 317 -7.25 5.63 29.10
N ASN A 318 -6.22 6.43 29.35
CA ASN A 318 -4.93 5.94 29.82
C ASN A 318 -4.34 4.86 28.88
N LYS A 319 -4.19 3.62 29.38
CA LYS A 319 -3.68 2.46 28.61
C LYS A 319 -4.80 1.58 28.02
N PHE A 320 -6.05 1.94 28.21
CA PHE A 320 -7.21 1.20 27.71
C PHE A 320 -7.71 1.84 26.43
N ALA A 321 -7.91 1.04 25.40
CA ALA A 321 -8.54 1.44 24.14
C ALA A 321 -9.52 0.36 23.68
N LEU A 322 -10.70 0.79 23.24
CA LEU A 322 -11.75 -0.07 22.69
C LEU A 322 -12.32 0.61 21.45
N SER A 323 -12.56 -0.15 20.38
CA SER A 323 -13.27 0.36 19.21
C SER A 323 -14.28 -0.63 18.68
N LEU A 324 -15.38 -0.11 18.19
CA LEU A 324 -16.37 -0.82 17.36
C LEU A 324 -16.28 -0.26 15.94
N ASN A 325 -16.05 -1.15 15.00
CA ASN A 325 -15.88 -0.79 13.60
C ASN A 325 -16.89 -1.56 12.75
N TYR A 326 -17.45 -0.89 11.76
CA TYR A 326 -18.39 -1.44 10.80
C TYR A 326 -17.92 -1.12 9.39
N LEU A 327 -18.06 -2.07 8.48
CA LEU A 327 -17.79 -1.87 7.06
C LEU A 327 -18.79 -2.68 6.24
N ARG A 328 -19.30 -2.07 5.20
CA ARG A 328 -20.22 -2.71 4.24
C ARG A 328 -19.79 -2.38 2.81
N ILE A 329 -19.73 -3.42 1.98
CA ILE A 329 -19.71 -3.32 0.53
C ILE A 329 -21.15 -3.55 0.08
N THR A 330 -21.68 -2.70 -0.80
CA THR A 330 -23.04 -2.84 -1.31
C THR A 330 -23.10 -3.91 -2.39
N ASP A 331 -24.33 -4.34 -2.72
CA ASP A 331 -24.59 -5.31 -3.77
C ASP A 331 -24.50 -4.74 -5.20
N ASP A 332 -24.10 -3.48 -5.34
CA ASP A 332 -23.82 -2.85 -6.65
C ASP A 332 -22.62 -3.47 -7.38
N GLY A 333 -21.68 -4.06 -6.65
CA GLY A 333 -20.46 -4.67 -7.19
C GLY A 333 -19.40 -4.94 -6.14
N LYS A 334 -18.36 -5.69 -6.52
CA LYS A 334 -17.22 -6.03 -5.67
C LYS A 334 -16.32 -4.82 -5.45
N PHE A 335 -15.73 -4.71 -4.27
CA PHE A 335 -14.61 -3.80 -4.08
C PHE A 335 -13.36 -4.36 -4.78
N LEU A 336 -12.82 -3.62 -5.75
CA LEU A 336 -11.64 -4.03 -6.53
C LEU A 336 -10.62 -2.88 -6.57
N PHE A 337 -9.49 -3.07 -5.90
CA PHE A 337 -8.34 -2.19 -6.02
C PHE A 337 -7.06 -3.04 -6.05
N PRO A 338 -6.10 -2.77 -6.97
CA PRO A 338 -4.95 -3.65 -7.15
C PRO A 338 -4.09 -3.76 -5.89
N ARG A 339 -3.97 -4.99 -5.41
CA ARG A 339 -3.17 -5.35 -4.25
C ARG A 339 -1.68 -5.07 -4.46
N GLU A 340 -1.28 -4.96 -5.68
CA GLU A 340 0.07 -4.65 -6.16
C GLU A 340 0.52 -3.23 -5.81
N PHE A 341 -0.42 -2.32 -5.51
CA PHE A 341 -0.12 -0.94 -5.16
C PHE A 341 -0.03 -0.68 -3.66
N GLY A 342 -0.45 -1.63 -2.85
CA GLY A 342 -0.48 -1.50 -1.40
C GLY A 342 -1.61 -2.28 -0.74
N ARG A 343 -2.07 -1.79 0.39
CA ARG A 343 -3.19 -2.36 1.11
C ARG A 343 -4.15 -1.27 1.55
N GLU A 344 -5.43 -1.57 1.44
CA GLU A 344 -6.50 -0.72 1.92
C GLU A 344 -6.36 -0.42 3.42
N GLN A 345 -6.43 0.87 3.80
CA GLN A 345 -6.34 1.35 5.18
C GLN A 345 -7.71 1.78 5.70
N PHE A 346 -8.67 0.84 5.70
CA PHE A 346 -10.00 1.05 6.26
C PHE A 346 -10.04 0.88 7.77
N PHE A 347 -11.12 1.33 8.41
CA PHE A 347 -11.35 1.09 9.85
C PHE A 347 -11.48 -0.39 10.16
N VAL A 348 -11.97 -1.20 9.21
CA VAL A 348 -11.98 -2.66 9.31
C VAL A 348 -10.92 -3.22 8.40
N THR A 349 -9.91 -3.87 8.97
CA THR A 349 -8.91 -4.63 8.24
C THR A 349 -8.99 -6.10 8.60
N VAL A 350 -8.99 -6.96 7.59
CA VAL A 350 -8.98 -8.41 7.80
C VAL A 350 -7.53 -8.89 7.78
N PRO A 351 -6.93 -9.33 8.92
CA PRO A 351 -5.48 -9.58 9.01
C PRO A 351 -4.94 -10.60 8.00
N ARG A 352 -5.74 -11.59 7.63
CA ARG A 352 -5.38 -12.64 6.66
C ARG A 352 -6.35 -12.71 5.47
N GLY A 353 -7.35 -11.86 5.44
CA GLY A 353 -8.30 -11.74 4.35
C GLY A 353 -7.96 -10.57 3.44
N ARG A 354 -8.75 -10.44 2.41
CA ARG A 354 -8.75 -9.32 1.47
C ARG A 354 -10.18 -8.83 1.37
N LEU A 355 -10.35 -7.53 1.33
CA LEU A 355 -11.65 -6.94 0.99
C LEU A 355 -11.87 -6.97 -0.51
N GLU A 356 -10.77 -6.99 -1.27
CA GLU A 356 -10.82 -7.11 -2.72
C GLU A 356 -11.61 -8.34 -3.17
N GLY A 357 -12.58 -8.13 -4.03
CA GLY A 357 -13.45 -9.17 -4.54
C GLY A 357 -14.59 -9.60 -3.59
N LEU A 358 -14.73 -8.97 -2.42
CA LEU A 358 -15.94 -9.15 -1.58
C LEU A 358 -17.09 -8.27 -2.09
N SER A 359 -18.28 -8.79 -2.04
CA SER A 359 -19.54 -8.12 -2.38
C SER A 359 -20.68 -8.62 -1.49
#